data_80a157e0eaee1179dcb66146ea33ce92
#
_entry.id   80a157e0eaee1179dcb66146ea33ce92
#
_cell.length_a   1.000
_cell.length_b   1.000
_cell.length_c   1.000
_cell.angle_alpha   90.00
_cell.angle_beta   90.00
_cell.angle_gamma   90.00
#
_symmetry.space_group_name_H-M   'P 1'
#
loop_
_entity.id
_entity.type
_entity.pdbx_description
1 polymer ?
#
loop_
_entity_poly.entity_id
_entity_poly.type
_entity_poly.pdbx_seq_one_letter_code
_entity_poly.pdbx_strand_id
1 'polypeptide(L)'
;GELVLKNTRKPYKASVLGLYGQNGSGKTALIDALSILKLVLSGKSVPLQYAEYVNLEADNAKLEFTFSITSPQGTHNVEYSFNLRKCRNDNEQNMVNDKNDVRYMSRIYNECVKYSYHSDTEDIPKQTLIDTKTEKAFAPGTKYRLLIGNDPNDETDLIVEKRMASASARSFVFSSGFLKKFKEKCESEFYRQIIESLVFYGNYELFVITTSNSGHIAMGYLPLMFQYEEDGGTRTGNIPISLNDANYI
;
A
#
# COMPACT_ATOMS: atom_id res chain seq x y z
N GLY A 1 -14.52 18.52 -9.42
CA GLY A 1 -15.72 18.53 -10.23
C GLY A 1 -16.47 17.22 -10.10
N GLU A 2 -17.79 17.24 -10.29
CA GLU A 2 -18.63 16.04 -10.26
C GLU A 2 -19.00 15.68 -11.71
N LEU A 3 -18.71 14.45 -12.15
CA LEU A 3 -19.11 13.94 -13.45
C LEU A 3 -20.38 13.09 -13.29
N VAL A 4 -21.44 13.45 -13.98
CA VAL A 4 -22.69 12.67 -14.03
C VAL A 4 -22.80 12.01 -15.40
N LEU A 5 -22.73 10.68 -15.46
CA LEU A 5 -22.93 9.90 -16.67
C LEU A 5 -24.42 9.73 -16.93
N LYS A 6 -24.95 10.40 -17.98
CA LYS A 6 -26.39 10.49 -18.25
C LYS A 6 -27.00 9.28 -18.96
N ASN A 7 -26.21 8.38 -19.54
CA ASN A 7 -26.71 7.29 -20.41
C ASN A 7 -26.88 5.94 -19.72
N THR A 8 -26.90 5.87 -18.41
CA THR A 8 -27.13 4.63 -17.67
C THR A 8 -28.50 4.65 -16.99
N ARG A 9 -29.18 3.50 -16.91
CA ARG A 9 -30.45 3.36 -16.16
C ARG A 9 -30.33 3.77 -14.69
N LYS A 10 -29.09 3.85 -14.15
CA LYS A 10 -28.78 4.44 -12.85
C LYS A 10 -27.68 5.47 -13.05
N PRO A 11 -27.84 6.74 -12.62
CA PRO A 11 -26.80 7.74 -12.73
C PRO A 11 -25.64 7.38 -11.80
N TYR A 12 -24.45 7.17 -12.37
CA TYR A 12 -23.22 7.06 -11.59
C TYR A 12 -22.69 8.45 -11.33
N LYS A 13 -22.41 8.75 -10.07
CA LYS A 13 -21.71 9.96 -9.67
C LYS A 13 -20.23 9.62 -9.48
N ALA A 14 -19.35 10.34 -10.15
CA ALA A 14 -17.92 10.23 -9.98
C ALA A 14 -17.34 11.60 -9.62
N SER A 15 -16.51 11.66 -8.60
CA SER A 15 -15.72 12.85 -8.29
C SER A 15 -14.49 12.87 -9.17
N VAL A 16 -14.31 13.95 -9.94
CA VAL A 16 -13.17 14.15 -10.84
C VAL A 16 -12.35 15.34 -10.36
N LEU A 17 -11.06 15.10 -10.09
CA LEU A 17 -10.09 16.14 -9.79
C LEU A 17 -9.12 16.31 -10.96
N GLY A 18 -9.13 17.49 -11.60
CA GLY A 18 -8.18 17.86 -12.64
C GLY A 18 -6.95 18.55 -12.04
N LEU A 19 -5.75 18.04 -12.38
CA LEU A 19 -4.48 18.66 -11.99
C LEU A 19 -3.84 19.32 -13.20
N TYR A 20 -3.70 20.65 -13.13
CA TYR A 20 -3.12 21.49 -14.18
C TYR A 20 -1.86 22.19 -13.65
N GLY A 21 -0.92 22.46 -14.52
CA GLY A 21 0.31 23.18 -14.17
C GLY A 21 1.35 23.09 -15.29
N GLN A 22 2.37 23.93 -15.22
CA GLN A 22 3.49 23.92 -16.15
C GLN A 22 4.26 22.58 -16.12
N ASN A 23 5.04 22.31 -17.16
CA ASN A 23 5.95 21.18 -17.16
C ASN A 23 6.97 21.35 -16.02
N GLY A 24 7.25 20.25 -15.30
CA GLY A 24 8.10 20.30 -14.11
C GLY A 24 7.39 20.67 -12.79
N SER A 25 6.07 20.93 -12.79
CA SER A 25 5.33 21.28 -11.56
C SER A 25 5.02 20.11 -10.62
N GLY A 26 5.58 18.93 -10.85
CA GLY A 26 5.40 17.77 -9.97
C GLY A 26 4.16 16.91 -10.23
N LYS A 27 3.40 17.14 -11.31
CA LYS A 27 2.21 16.32 -11.63
C LYS A 27 2.53 14.84 -11.76
N THR A 28 3.61 14.51 -12.47
CA THR A 28 4.07 13.12 -12.63
C THR A 28 4.51 12.53 -11.30
N ALA A 29 5.19 13.30 -10.46
CA ALA A 29 5.62 12.83 -9.13
C ALA A 29 4.44 12.41 -8.25
N LEU A 30 3.27 13.06 -8.37
CA LEU A 30 2.07 12.61 -7.66
C LEU A 30 1.57 11.25 -8.17
N ILE A 31 1.56 11.05 -9.51
CA ILE A 31 1.17 9.76 -10.10
C ILE A 31 2.15 8.66 -9.71
N ASP A 32 3.45 8.97 -9.71
CA ASP A 32 4.49 8.04 -9.27
C ASP A 32 4.35 7.70 -7.78
N ALA A 33 4.04 8.67 -6.93
CA ALA A 33 3.77 8.43 -5.51
C ALA A 33 2.57 7.49 -5.30
N LEU A 34 1.48 7.64 -6.06
CA LEU A 34 0.33 6.72 -6.03
C LEU A 34 0.70 5.33 -6.58
N SER A 35 1.55 5.25 -7.60
CA SER A 35 2.07 3.98 -8.12
C SER A 35 2.90 3.24 -7.08
N ILE A 36 3.78 3.96 -6.38
CA ILE A 36 4.57 3.43 -5.26
C ILE A 36 3.64 2.96 -4.14
N LEU A 37 2.66 3.77 -3.76
CA LEU A 37 1.67 3.41 -2.74
C LEU A 37 0.96 2.10 -3.08
N LYS A 38 0.49 1.94 -4.33
CA LYS A 38 -0.14 0.70 -4.80
C LYS A 38 0.76 -0.51 -4.60
N LEU A 39 2.03 -0.42 -5.02
CA LEU A 39 2.99 -1.51 -4.87
C LEU A 39 3.23 -1.85 -3.40
N VAL A 40 3.41 -0.83 -2.57
CA VAL A 40 3.66 -0.97 -1.14
C VAL A 40 2.49 -1.64 -0.42
N LEU A 41 1.26 -1.14 -0.60
CA LEU A 41 0.05 -1.71 0.04
C LEU A 41 -0.26 -3.14 -0.46
N SER A 42 0.19 -3.47 -1.68
CA SER A 42 0.05 -4.81 -2.24
C SER A 42 1.20 -5.76 -1.87
N GLY A 43 2.15 -5.35 -1.03
CA GLY A 43 3.33 -6.13 -0.65
C GLY A 43 4.30 -6.43 -1.80
N LYS A 44 4.22 -5.66 -2.90
CA LYS A 44 5.07 -5.82 -4.08
C LYS A 44 6.35 -5.00 -3.95
N SER A 45 7.38 -5.42 -4.66
CA SER A 45 8.66 -4.71 -4.72
C SER A 45 8.50 -3.39 -5.48
N VAL A 46 9.13 -2.32 -4.96
CA VAL A 46 9.21 -1.02 -5.62
C VAL A 46 10.41 -1.00 -6.56
N PRO A 47 10.21 -0.89 -7.88
CA PRO A 47 11.29 -0.84 -8.87
C PRO A 47 12.26 0.33 -8.64
N LEU A 48 13.51 0.13 -9.05
CA LEU A 48 14.59 1.12 -8.91
C LEU A 48 14.25 2.48 -9.55
N GLN A 49 13.53 2.48 -10.66
CA GLN A 49 13.12 3.70 -11.36
C GLN A 49 12.46 4.74 -10.45
N TYR A 50 11.68 4.31 -9.45
CA TYR A 50 11.05 5.23 -8.49
C TYR A 50 12.05 5.80 -7.48
N ALA A 51 13.09 5.06 -7.13
CA ALA A 51 14.14 5.57 -6.26
C ALA A 51 15.11 6.53 -6.97
N GLU A 52 15.11 6.53 -8.31
CA GLU A 52 15.89 7.49 -9.10
C GLU A 52 15.32 8.91 -9.08
N TYR A 53 14.05 9.07 -8.72
CA TYR A 53 13.42 10.38 -8.52
C TYR A 53 13.70 11.01 -7.14
N VAL A 54 14.37 10.28 -6.24
CA VAL A 54 14.82 10.89 -4.97
C VAL A 54 15.82 11.97 -5.29
N ASN A 55 15.61 13.17 -4.74
CA ASN A 55 16.49 14.32 -4.97
C ASN A 55 17.95 13.96 -4.67
N LEU A 56 18.86 14.37 -5.56
CA LEU A 56 20.30 14.10 -5.44
C LEU A 56 20.91 14.69 -4.16
N GLU A 57 20.32 15.73 -3.62
CA GLU A 57 20.74 16.37 -2.37
C GLU A 57 20.15 15.73 -1.12
N ALA A 58 19.24 14.76 -1.29
CA ALA A 58 18.57 14.08 -0.19
C ALA A 58 18.89 12.58 -0.18
N ASP A 59 19.16 12.04 1.02
CA ASP A 59 19.41 10.60 1.18
C ASP A 59 18.18 9.74 0.95
N ASN A 60 16.98 10.33 1.06
CA ASN A 60 15.71 9.64 0.90
C ASN A 60 14.57 10.60 0.58
N ALA A 61 13.48 10.04 0.07
CA ALA A 61 12.17 10.69 0.01
C ALA A 61 11.24 10.11 1.07
N LYS A 62 10.57 10.96 1.84
CA LYS A 62 9.47 10.55 2.71
C LYS A 62 8.16 10.65 1.94
N LEU A 63 7.40 9.56 1.92
CA LEU A 63 6.04 9.53 1.41
C LEU A 63 5.08 9.38 2.59
N GLU A 64 3.99 10.14 2.56
CA GLU A 64 2.98 10.15 3.60
C GLU A 64 1.59 10.24 2.96
N PHE A 65 0.69 9.36 3.39
CA PHE A 65 -0.66 9.23 2.86
C PHE A 65 -1.65 9.17 4.01
N THR A 66 -2.78 9.84 3.85
CA THR A 66 -3.87 9.83 4.82
C THR A 66 -5.10 9.19 4.20
N PHE A 67 -5.72 8.28 4.93
CA PHE A 67 -6.92 7.55 4.54
C PHE A 67 -8.03 7.81 5.55
N SER A 68 -9.27 7.90 5.05
CA SER A 68 -10.46 7.91 5.88
C SER A 68 -11.25 6.63 5.61
N ILE A 69 -11.32 5.76 6.62
CA ILE A 69 -12.00 4.46 6.53
C ILE A 69 -13.28 4.60 7.34
N THR A 70 -14.42 4.72 6.65
CA THR A 70 -15.72 4.92 7.27
C THR A 70 -16.48 3.60 7.36
N SER A 71 -17.01 3.31 8.53
CA SER A 71 -17.86 2.18 8.84
C SER A 71 -19.15 2.67 9.52
N PRO A 72 -20.19 1.82 9.65
CA PRO A 72 -21.39 2.18 10.42
C PRO A 72 -21.10 2.54 11.89
N GLN A 73 -19.99 2.07 12.44
CA GLN A 73 -19.58 2.31 13.83
C GLN A 73 -18.82 3.61 14.02
N GLY A 74 -18.20 4.15 12.97
CA GLY A 74 -17.40 5.37 13.03
C GLY A 74 -16.37 5.46 11.91
N THR A 75 -15.49 6.45 12.02
CA THR A 75 -14.46 6.73 11.02
C THR A 75 -13.07 6.61 11.60
N HIS A 76 -12.23 5.77 10.99
CA HIS A 76 -10.80 5.74 11.24
C HIS A 76 -10.10 6.70 10.28
N ASN A 77 -9.30 7.63 10.82
CA ASN A 77 -8.34 8.38 10.03
C ASN A 77 -6.98 7.73 10.21
N VAL A 78 -6.43 7.20 9.13
CA VAL A 78 -5.18 6.43 9.13
C VAL A 78 -4.13 7.19 8.34
N GLU A 79 -2.97 7.40 8.94
CA GLU A 79 -1.79 7.99 8.30
C GLU A 79 -0.73 6.89 8.15
N TYR A 80 -0.34 6.63 6.92
CA TYR A 80 0.75 5.71 6.60
C TYR A 80 1.89 6.47 5.96
N SER A 81 3.08 6.30 6.49
CA SER A 81 4.29 6.92 5.96
C SER A 81 5.46 5.95 5.91
N PHE A 82 6.36 6.17 4.97
CA PHE A 82 7.61 5.43 4.83
C PHE A 82 8.67 6.26 4.11
N ASN A 83 9.92 5.80 4.20
CA ASN A 83 11.03 6.39 3.48
C ASN A 83 11.42 5.48 2.31
N LEU A 84 11.69 6.10 1.16
CA LEU A 84 12.23 5.47 -0.04
C LEU A 84 13.62 6.03 -0.31
N ARG A 85 14.61 5.17 -0.59
CA ARG A 85 15.95 5.59 -1.02
C ARG A 85 16.50 4.69 -2.11
N LYS A 86 17.45 5.22 -2.88
CA LYS A 86 18.36 4.47 -3.73
C LYS A 86 19.54 4.00 -2.89
N CYS A 87 19.88 2.72 -2.93
CA CYS A 87 21.06 2.20 -2.25
C CYS A 87 21.80 1.22 -3.14
N ARG A 88 23.07 1.01 -2.83
CA ARG A 88 23.91 0.03 -3.51
C ARG A 88 23.45 -1.38 -3.14
N ASN A 89 23.44 -2.27 -4.12
CA ASN A 89 23.14 -3.70 -3.87
C ASN A 89 24.43 -4.44 -3.54
N ASP A 90 24.75 -4.53 -2.25
CA ASP A 90 25.99 -5.18 -1.79
C ASP A 90 25.95 -6.71 -1.88
N ASN A 91 24.75 -7.31 -2.08
CA ASN A 91 24.60 -8.78 -2.11
C ASN A 91 25.09 -9.41 -3.43
N GLU A 92 25.22 -8.65 -4.51
CA GLU A 92 25.64 -9.16 -5.81
C GLU A 92 27.12 -8.95 -6.14
N GLN A 93 27.88 -8.27 -5.27
CA GLN A 93 29.31 -8.01 -5.49
C GLN A 93 30.17 -9.29 -5.59
N ASN A 94 29.69 -10.40 -5.06
CA ASN A 94 30.43 -11.68 -5.08
C ASN A 94 30.21 -12.49 -6.37
N MET A 95 29.31 -12.08 -7.27
CA MET A 95 28.99 -12.84 -8.48
C MET A 95 29.49 -12.23 -9.78
N VAL A 96 29.97 -10.99 -9.76
CA VAL A 96 30.41 -10.28 -10.96
C VAL A 96 31.88 -9.90 -10.80
N ASN A 97 32.75 -10.48 -11.62
CA ASN A 97 34.18 -10.19 -11.66
C ASN A 97 34.52 -8.78 -12.20
N ASP A 98 33.53 -7.97 -12.53
CA ASP A 98 33.73 -6.65 -13.08
C ASP A 98 33.52 -5.57 -11.99
N LYS A 99 34.62 -4.99 -11.51
CA LYS A 99 34.64 -4.00 -10.42
C LYS A 99 33.89 -2.70 -10.74
N ASN A 100 33.41 -2.52 -11.96
CA ASN A 100 32.77 -1.29 -12.43
C ASN A 100 31.22 -1.39 -12.53
N ASP A 101 30.62 -2.56 -12.36
CA ASP A 101 29.16 -2.71 -12.47
C ASP A 101 28.50 -2.57 -11.09
N VAL A 102 28.34 -1.32 -10.63
CA VAL A 102 27.66 -0.99 -9.39
C VAL A 102 26.15 -1.08 -9.61
N ARG A 103 25.53 -2.12 -9.10
CA ARG A 103 24.08 -2.26 -9.16
C ARG A 103 23.42 -1.53 -7.99
N TYR A 104 22.36 -0.82 -8.29
CA TYR A 104 21.55 -0.11 -7.33
C TYR A 104 20.20 -0.80 -7.16
N MET A 105 19.57 -0.55 -6.02
CA MET A 105 18.21 -1.00 -5.69
C MET A 105 17.46 0.09 -4.94
N SER A 106 16.15 0.04 -4.99
CA SER A 106 15.30 0.81 -4.09
C SER A 106 15.24 0.14 -2.71
N ARG A 107 15.03 0.92 -1.66
CA ARG A 107 14.81 0.41 -0.31
C ARG A 107 13.69 1.18 0.37
N ILE A 108 12.74 0.43 0.95
CA ILE A 108 11.71 0.96 1.83
C ILE A 108 12.12 0.73 3.28
N TYR A 109 11.93 1.73 4.14
CA TYR A 109 12.26 1.65 5.56
C TYR A 109 11.55 2.75 6.35
N ASN A 110 11.63 2.70 7.68
CA ASN A 110 10.97 3.63 8.60
C ASN A 110 9.46 3.76 8.33
N GLU A 111 8.81 2.62 8.15
CA GLU A 111 7.37 2.60 7.97
C GLU A 111 6.67 2.95 9.27
N CYS A 112 5.64 3.79 9.19
CA CYS A 112 4.85 4.19 10.34
C CYS A 112 3.37 4.23 9.96
N VAL A 113 2.55 3.57 10.77
CA VAL A 113 1.08 3.63 10.72
C VAL A 113 0.59 4.32 11.98
N LYS A 114 -0.13 5.43 11.80
CA LYS A 114 -0.84 6.12 12.88
C LYS A 114 -2.32 6.09 12.60
N TYR A 115 -3.13 6.18 13.62
CA TYR A 115 -4.57 6.22 13.49
C TYR A 115 -5.19 7.16 14.54
N SER A 116 -6.36 7.67 14.22
CA SER A 116 -7.35 8.21 15.14
C SER A 116 -8.71 7.64 14.79
N TYR A 117 -9.62 7.64 15.73
CA TYR A 117 -10.98 7.15 15.51
C TYR A 117 -11.98 8.12 16.05
N HIS A 118 -13.08 8.31 15.36
CA HIS A 118 -14.16 9.18 15.74
C HIS A 118 -15.51 8.49 15.47
N SER A 119 -16.37 8.50 16.47
CA SER A 119 -17.76 8.04 16.39
C SER A 119 -18.65 8.91 17.29
N ASP A 120 -19.95 8.65 17.28
CA ASP A 120 -20.90 9.34 18.16
C ASP A 120 -20.67 9.05 19.65
N THR A 121 -20.00 7.94 19.97
CA THR A 121 -19.82 7.43 21.34
C THR A 121 -18.39 7.42 21.81
N GLU A 122 -17.41 7.46 20.92
CA GLU A 122 -15.99 7.33 21.24
C GLU A 122 -15.13 8.21 20.34
N ASP A 123 -14.12 8.83 20.96
CA ASP A 123 -13.11 9.61 20.25
C ASP A 123 -11.72 9.18 20.72
N ILE A 124 -10.96 8.58 19.81
CA ILE A 124 -9.59 8.15 20.06
C ILE A 124 -8.64 9.13 19.38
N PRO A 125 -7.82 9.86 20.15
CA PRO A 125 -6.84 10.78 19.59
C PRO A 125 -5.78 10.04 18.78
N LYS A 126 -5.07 10.77 17.92
CA LYS A 126 -4.03 10.23 17.05
C LYS A 126 -2.96 9.47 17.85
N GLN A 127 -2.79 8.21 17.52
CA GLN A 127 -1.84 7.28 18.15
C GLN A 127 -1.02 6.55 17.10
N THR A 128 0.18 6.11 17.47
CA THR A 128 1.00 5.21 16.68
C THR A 128 0.52 3.77 16.85
N LEU A 129 0.21 3.11 15.72
CA LEU A 129 -0.12 1.68 15.67
C LEU A 129 1.12 0.84 15.42
N ILE A 130 1.89 1.19 14.39
CA ILE A 130 3.13 0.53 13.99
C ILE A 130 4.18 1.59 13.69
N ASP A 131 5.37 1.44 14.24
CA ASP A 131 6.56 2.21 13.88
C ASP A 131 7.74 1.24 13.76
N THR A 132 8.27 1.12 12.57
CA THR A 132 9.38 0.21 12.28
C THR A 132 10.75 0.84 12.52
N LYS A 133 10.82 2.10 12.94
CA LYS A 133 12.06 2.80 13.29
C LYS A 133 12.55 2.32 14.68
N THR A 134 12.88 1.04 14.77
CA THR A 134 13.34 0.37 16.00
C THR A 134 14.16 -0.85 15.61
N GLU A 135 14.98 -1.37 16.50
CA GLU A 135 15.69 -2.64 16.31
C GLU A 135 14.74 -3.84 16.41
N LYS A 136 13.65 -3.72 17.15
CA LYS A 136 12.56 -4.70 17.21
C LYS A 136 11.81 -4.75 15.87
N ALA A 137 10.87 -5.67 15.76
CA ALA A 137 10.01 -5.73 14.59
C ALA A 137 9.31 -4.38 14.39
N PHE A 138 8.60 -3.89 15.41
CA PHE A 138 8.02 -2.53 15.45
C PHE A 138 7.69 -2.10 16.89
N ALA A 139 7.36 -0.81 17.04
CA ALA A 139 6.92 -0.18 18.29
C ALA A 139 5.51 0.46 18.08
N PRO A 140 4.76 0.83 19.12
CA PRO A 140 5.08 0.58 20.53
C PRO A 140 4.81 -0.87 20.94
N GLY A 141 5.53 -1.35 21.95
CA GLY A 141 5.41 -2.74 22.43
C GLY A 141 4.02 -3.12 22.94
N THR A 142 3.23 -2.16 23.41
CA THR A 142 1.82 -2.37 23.77
C THR A 142 0.97 -2.73 22.55
N LYS A 143 1.17 -2.06 21.42
CA LYS A 143 0.48 -2.39 20.16
C LYS A 143 1.01 -3.67 19.55
N TYR A 144 2.33 -3.95 19.64
CA TYR A 144 2.89 -5.22 19.22
C TYR A 144 2.15 -6.41 19.87
N ARG A 145 1.94 -6.38 21.17
CA ARG A 145 1.23 -7.44 21.89
C ARG A 145 -0.21 -7.63 21.41
N LEU A 146 -0.90 -6.54 21.12
CA LEU A 146 -2.29 -6.59 20.63
C LEU A 146 -2.41 -7.11 19.20
N LEU A 147 -1.39 -6.88 18.37
CA LEU A 147 -1.40 -7.26 16.95
C LEU A 147 -0.83 -8.65 16.69
N ILE A 148 0.21 -9.06 17.46
CA ILE A 148 1.02 -10.26 17.20
C ILE A 148 1.08 -11.18 18.43
N GLY A 149 0.79 -10.68 19.64
CA GLY A 149 0.96 -11.45 20.88
C GLY A 149 2.35 -11.28 21.51
N ASN A 150 2.74 -12.26 22.33
CA ASN A 150 3.95 -12.18 23.17
C ASN A 150 4.97 -13.31 22.90
N ASP A 151 4.84 -14.05 21.81
CA ASP A 151 5.77 -15.14 21.52
C ASP A 151 7.13 -14.56 21.06
N PRO A 152 8.25 -14.85 21.76
CA PRO A 152 9.58 -14.40 21.36
C PRO A 152 10.03 -14.92 19.99
N ASN A 153 9.54 -16.10 19.57
CA ASN A 153 9.85 -16.64 18.25
C ASN A 153 9.21 -15.80 17.16
N ASP A 154 7.96 -15.34 17.37
CA ASP A 154 7.28 -14.45 16.43
C ASP A 154 8.02 -13.11 16.29
N GLU A 155 8.57 -12.56 17.36
CA GLU A 155 9.36 -11.32 17.29
C GLU A 155 10.63 -11.54 16.47
N THR A 156 11.33 -12.64 16.67
CA THR A 156 12.55 -13.00 15.91
C THR A 156 12.23 -13.16 14.42
N ASP A 157 11.20 -13.91 14.08
CA ASP A 157 10.76 -14.13 12.71
C ASP A 157 10.40 -12.80 12.03
N LEU A 158 9.67 -11.92 12.72
CA LEU A 158 9.27 -10.62 12.17
C LEU A 158 10.45 -9.66 12.02
N ILE A 159 11.49 -9.74 12.87
CA ILE A 159 12.73 -8.98 12.66
C ILE A 159 13.43 -9.44 11.38
N VAL A 160 13.48 -10.77 11.14
CA VAL A 160 14.03 -11.32 9.90
C VAL A 160 13.20 -10.89 8.70
N GLU A 161 11.86 -11.03 8.78
CA GLU A 161 10.94 -10.58 7.72
C GLU A 161 11.12 -9.10 7.37
N LYS A 162 11.26 -8.24 8.37
CA LYS A 162 11.52 -6.80 8.19
C LYS A 162 12.80 -6.54 7.40
N ARG A 163 13.88 -7.28 7.72
CA ARG A 163 15.16 -7.17 6.99
C ARG A 163 15.03 -7.65 5.55
N MET A 164 14.35 -8.79 5.34
CA MET A 164 14.10 -9.36 4.02
C MET A 164 13.21 -8.46 3.16
N ALA A 165 12.14 -7.91 3.73
CA ALA A 165 11.26 -6.97 3.05
C ALA A 165 12.04 -5.74 2.59
N SER A 166 12.81 -5.12 3.47
CA SER A 166 13.66 -3.98 3.14
C SER A 166 14.70 -4.31 2.06
N ALA A 167 15.35 -5.47 2.14
CA ALA A 167 16.32 -5.92 1.13
C ALA A 167 15.68 -6.21 -0.24
N SER A 168 14.38 -6.50 -0.28
CA SER A 168 13.62 -6.75 -1.50
C SER A 168 12.83 -5.52 -1.99
N ALA A 169 13.08 -4.35 -1.44
CA ALA A 169 12.33 -3.12 -1.71
C ALA A 169 10.82 -3.26 -1.49
N ARG A 170 10.41 -4.03 -0.49
CA ARG A 170 9.01 -4.25 -0.11
C ARG A 170 8.70 -3.60 1.23
N SER A 171 7.42 -3.33 1.44
CA SER A 171 6.92 -2.99 2.76
C SER A 171 7.02 -4.18 3.71
N PHE A 172 7.45 -3.95 4.93
CA PHE A 172 7.35 -4.92 6.01
C PHE A 172 5.91 -5.05 6.50
N VAL A 173 5.21 -3.91 6.69
CA VAL A 173 3.83 -3.89 7.23
C VAL A 173 2.84 -4.62 6.32
N PHE A 174 3.08 -4.62 5.01
CA PHE A 174 2.23 -5.33 4.03
C PHE A 174 2.91 -6.56 3.43
N SER A 175 3.99 -7.06 4.06
CA SER A 175 4.62 -8.32 3.66
C SER A 175 3.74 -9.52 4.00
N SER A 176 3.88 -10.59 3.22
CA SER A 176 3.14 -11.84 3.46
C SER A 176 3.42 -12.45 4.82
N GLY A 177 4.67 -12.35 5.30
CA GLY A 177 5.07 -12.86 6.61
C GLY A 177 4.40 -12.11 7.76
N PHE A 178 4.41 -10.77 7.71
CA PHE A 178 3.70 -9.95 8.70
C PHE A 178 2.19 -10.19 8.65
N LEU A 179 1.57 -10.11 7.47
CA LEU A 179 0.11 -10.23 7.32
C LEU A 179 -0.39 -11.61 7.75
N LYS A 180 0.38 -12.67 7.51
CA LYS A 180 0.03 -14.00 7.99
C LYS A 180 -0.04 -14.05 9.51
N LYS A 181 1.02 -13.63 10.22
CA LYS A 181 1.04 -13.61 11.68
C LYS A 181 -0.02 -12.67 12.25
N PHE A 182 -0.22 -11.51 11.63
CA PHE A 182 -1.26 -10.56 12.02
C PHE A 182 -2.67 -11.18 11.94
N LYS A 183 -3.00 -11.87 10.85
CA LYS A 183 -4.30 -12.56 10.71
C LYS A 183 -4.50 -13.68 11.72
N GLU A 184 -3.44 -14.40 12.04
CA GLU A 184 -3.49 -15.52 13.00
C GLU A 184 -3.60 -15.06 14.45
N LYS A 185 -2.99 -13.91 14.81
CA LYS A 185 -2.79 -13.49 16.21
C LYS A 185 -3.61 -12.28 16.64
N CYS A 186 -3.99 -11.40 15.71
CA CYS A 186 -4.75 -10.20 16.05
C CYS A 186 -6.21 -10.54 16.36
N GLU A 187 -6.59 -10.38 17.63
CA GLU A 187 -7.96 -10.60 18.08
C GLU A 187 -8.83 -9.34 17.96
N SER A 188 -8.20 -8.17 17.82
CA SER A 188 -8.93 -6.89 17.74
C SER A 188 -9.46 -6.63 16.35
N GLU A 189 -10.78 -6.69 16.19
CA GLU A 189 -11.47 -6.31 14.94
C GLU A 189 -11.18 -4.85 14.56
N PHE A 190 -11.05 -3.96 15.53
CA PHE A 190 -10.71 -2.56 15.35
C PHE A 190 -9.38 -2.36 14.59
N TYR A 191 -8.30 -3.04 15.01
CA TYR A 191 -7.01 -2.94 14.32
C TYR A 191 -6.98 -3.75 13.03
N ARG A 192 -7.72 -4.85 12.97
CA ARG A 192 -7.88 -5.67 11.77
C ARG A 192 -8.48 -4.84 10.64
N GLN A 193 -9.54 -4.10 10.91
CA GLN A 193 -10.19 -3.22 9.94
C GLN A 193 -9.22 -2.21 9.34
N ILE A 194 -8.32 -1.61 10.14
CA ILE A 194 -7.33 -0.65 9.64
C ILE A 194 -6.40 -1.29 8.61
N ILE A 195 -5.75 -2.40 8.98
CA ILE A 195 -4.74 -3.03 8.11
C ILE A 195 -5.38 -3.68 6.88
N GLU A 196 -6.47 -4.39 7.05
CA GLU A 196 -7.16 -5.07 5.94
C GLU A 196 -7.77 -4.08 4.94
N SER A 197 -8.29 -2.95 5.39
CA SER A 197 -8.78 -1.89 4.48
C SER A 197 -7.66 -1.30 3.63
N LEU A 198 -6.47 -1.08 4.19
CA LEU A 198 -5.32 -0.60 3.42
C LEU A 198 -4.87 -1.64 2.38
N VAL A 199 -4.80 -2.92 2.78
CA VAL A 199 -4.48 -4.02 1.86
C VAL A 199 -5.53 -4.13 0.76
N PHE A 200 -6.80 -4.03 1.09
CA PHE A 200 -7.91 -4.08 0.14
C PHE A 200 -7.83 -2.92 -0.85
N TYR A 201 -7.64 -1.69 -0.35
CA TYR A 201 -7.49 -0.50 -1.18
C TYR A 201 -6.34 -0.64 -2.18
N GLY A 202 -5.16 -1.08 -1.74
CA GLY A 202 -4.00 -1.25 -2.61
C GLY A 202 -4.18 -2.32 -3.69
N ASN A 203 -4.89 -3.40 -3.38
CA ASN A 203 -5.07 -4.50 -4.32
C ASN A 203 -6.24 -4.29 -5.30
N TYR A 204 -7.34 -3.68 -4.84
CA TYR A 204 -8.62 -3.72 -5.57
C TYR A 204 -9.21 -2.35 -5.91
N GLU A 205 -8.87 -1.28 -5.20
CA GLU A 205 -9.49 0.03 -5.39
C GLU A 205 -8.55 1.06 -6.04
N LEU A 206 -7.23 0.99 -5.77
CA LEU A 206 -6.27 1.92 -6.33
C LEU A 206 -5.82 1.49 -7.72
N PHE A 207 -6.24 2.22 -8.74
CA PHE A 207 -5.79 2.06 -10.12
C PHE A 207 -4.96 3.26 -10.56
N VAL A 208 -3.75 3.00 -11.05
CA VAL A 208 -2.86 4.04 -11.59
C VAL A 208 -2.59 3.75 -13.05
N ILE A 209 -3.01 4.67 -13.91
CA ILE A 209 -2.83 4.58 -15.37
C ILE A 209 -1.83 5.65 -15.78
N THR A 210 -0.73 5.23 -16.39
CA THR A 210 0.30 6.11 -16.92
C THR A 210 0.35 5.99 -18.44
N THR A 211 0.95 6.97 -19.11
CA THR A 211 1.14 6.93 -20.57
C THR A 211 1.95 5.71 -21.04
N SER A 212 2.89 5.25 -20.21
CA SER A 212 3.70 4.08 -20.50
C SER A 212 2.93 2.75 -20.46
N ASN A 213 1.87 2.68 -19.65
CA ASN A 213 1.05 1.48 -19.50
C ASN A 213 -0.39 1.63 -20.06
N SER A 214 -0.75 2.80 -20.59
CA SER A 214 -2.08 3.04 -21.17
C SER A 214 -2.40 2.11 -22.34
N GLY A 215 -1.40 1.77 -23.17
CA GLY A 215 -1.55 0.79 -24.24
C GLY A 215 -1.75 -0.65 -23.74
N HIS A 216 -1.22 -0.97 -22.57
CA HIS A 216 -1.41 -2.27 -21.91
C HIS A 216 -2.75 -2.39 -21.20
N ILE A 217 -3.34 -1.27 -20.81
CA ILE A 217 -4.69 -1.25 -20.21
C ILE A 217 -5.74 -1.52 -21.28
N ALA A 218 -5.52 -1.08 -22.51
CA ALA A 218 -6.37 -1.47 -23.64
C ALA A 218 -6.38 -2.99 -23.90
N MET A 219 -5.37 -3.72 -23.41
CA MET A 219 -5.27 -5.18 -23.44
C MET A 219 -5.29 -5.80 -22.03
N GLY A 220 -5.37 -4.97 -20.99
CA GLY A 220 -5.40 -5.38 -19.60
C GLY A 220 -6.81 -5.69 -19.11
N TYR A 221 -6.86 -6.32 -17.98
CA TYR A 221 -8.09 -6.69 -17.31
C TYR A 221 -8.30 -5.78 -16.11
N LEU A 222 -9.45 -5.13 -16.02
CA LEU A 222 -9.91 -4.51 -14.78
C LEU A 222 -10.47 -5.63 -13.91
N PRO A 223 -9.97 -5.81 -12.66
CA PRO A 223 -10.59 -6.75 -11.76
C PRO A 223 -11.95 -6.18 -11.35
N LEU A 224 -13.03 -6.78 -11.81
CA LEU A 224 -14.36 -6.53 -11.28
C LEU A 224 -14.59 -7.49 -10.12
N MET A 225 -14.86 -6.93 -8.96
CA MET A 225 -15.44 -7.69 -7.85
C MET A 225 -16.94 -7.86 -8.10
N PHE A 226 -17.39 -9.10 -8.06
CA PHE A 226 -18.81 -9.41 -8.11
C PHE A 226 -19.16 -10.32 -6.94
N GLN A 227 -20.37 -10.15 -6.45
CA GLN A 227 -20.95 -11.03 -5.45
C GLN A 227 -21.91 -11.98 -6.15
N TYR A 228 -21.82 -13.24 -5.84
CA TYR A 228 -22.73 -14.27 -6.34
C TYR A 228 -23.17 -15.18 -5.19
N GLU A 229 -24.35 -15.73 -5.32
CA GLU A 229 -24.89 -16.68 -4.36
C GLU A 229 -24.54 -18.09 -4.82
N GLU A 230 -23.92 -18.87 -3.94
CA GLU A 230 -23.63 -20.28 -4.15
C GLU A 230 -23.93 -21.03 -2.85
N ASP A 231 -24.72 -22.10 -2.94
CA ASP A 231 -25.10 -22.96 -1.81
C ASP A 231 -25.72 -22.21 -0.60
N GLY A 232 -26.49 -21.15 -0.84
CA GLY A 232 -27.12 -20.35 0.18
C GLY A 232 -26.20 -19.37 0.92
N GLY A 233 -24.99 -19.16 0.43
CA GLY A 233 -24.02 -18.17 0.92
C GLY A 233 -23.60 -17.18 -0.16
N THR A 234 -23.29 -15.96 0.26
CA THR A 234 -22.73 -14.93 -0.64
C THR A 234 -21.24 -15.13 -0.78
N ARG A 235 -20.76 -15.35 -2.01
CA ARG A 235 -19.34 -15.43 -2.34
C ARG A 235 -18.91 -14.22 -3.16
N THR A 236 -17.66 -13.83 -3.03
CA THR A 236 -17.06 -12.76 -3.82
C THR A 236 -16.03 -13.34 -4.78
N GLY A 237 -16.17 -13.04 -6.05
CA GLY A 237 -15.24 -13.43 -7.09
C GLY A 237 -14.69 -12.23 -7.83
N ASN A 238 -13.50 -12.41 -8.42
CA ASN A 238 -12.87 -11.43 -9.30
C ASN A 238 -12.90 -11.97 -10.74
N ILE A 239 -13.57 -11.26 -11.65
CA ILE A 239 -13.45 -11.54 -13.08
C ILE A 239 -12.47 -10.52 -13.68
N PRO A 240 -11.40 -10.96 -14.34
CA PRO A 240 -10.63 -10.07 -15.20
C PRO A 240 -11.51 -9.69 -16.40
N ILE A 241 -11.90 -8.43 -16.50
CA ILE A 241 -12.65 -7.92 -17.66
C ILE A 241 -11.68 -7.17 -18.55
N SER A 242 -11.68 -7.55 -19.83
CA SER A 242 -11.04 -6.75 -20.88
C SER A 242 -11.78 -5.40 -20.98
N LEU A 243 -11.03 -4.30 -21.08
CA LEU A 243 -11.63 -3.00 -21.34
C LEU A 243 -12.45 -2.95 -22.63
N ASN A 244 -12.17 -3.84 -23.56
CA ASN A 244 -12.95 -4.00 -24.80
C ASN A 244 -14.34 -4.61 -24.51
N ASP A 245 -14.50 -5.32 -23.41
CA ASP A 245 -15.77 -5.92 -23.01
C ASP A 245 -16.59 -4.99 -22.09
N ALA A 246 -16.00 -3.88 -21.61
CA ALA A 246 -16.66 -2.91 -20.74
C ALA A 246 -17.87 -2.19 -21.39
N ASN A 247 -18.00 -2.28 -22.70
CA ASN A 247 -19.18 -1.79 -23.44
C ASN A 247 -20.45 -2.64 -23.22
N TYR A 248 -20.34 -3.79 -22.58
CA TYR A 248 -21.45 -4.73 -22.34
C TYR A 248 -21.91 -4.73 -20.86
N ILE A 249 -21.31 -3.89 -20.00
CA ILE A 249 -21.69 -3.68 -18.62
C ILE A 249 -22.35 -2.30 -18.47
#